data_52a0b241f6af42e5092c87ef2c10ceb8
#
_entry.id   52a0b241f6af42e5092c87ef2c10ceb8
#
_cell.length_a   1.000
_cell.length_b   1.000
_cell.length_c   1.000
_cell.angle_alpha   90.00
_cell.angle_beta   90.00
_cell.angle_gamma   90.00
#
_symmetry.space_group_name_H-M   'P 1'
#
loop_
_entity.id
_entity.type
_entity.pdbx_description
1 polymer ?
#
loop_
_entity_poly.entity_id
_entity_poly.type
_entity_poly.pdbx_seq_one_letter_code
_entity_poly.pdbx_strand_id
1 'polypeptide(L)'
;ASLEEKIVELTCGARAASRKLANQNTETKNRFLLEIARLLDSKQTRARLLEANSKDLTAAREKGISGALLDRLTLDDKRIGGMIQGLEEVAELPDPVGVVRQSWTRPNGLQVDKKTIPLGVVGIIYESRPNVTIDAFSLCFKAGNSTVLKGGSEAIHSNRALVATISSV
;
A
#
# COMPACT_ATOMS: atom_id res chain seq x y z
N ALA A 1 -4.61 23.17 -12.41
CA ALA A 1 -3.44 22.93 -11.57
C ALA A 1 -2.31 22.31 -12.40
N SER A 2 -1.09 22.82 -12.28
CA SER A 2 0.09 22.25 -12.91
C SER A 2 0.40 20.86 -12.33
N LEU A 3 1.28 20.09 -12.97
CA LEU A 3 1.73 18.80 -12.42
C LEU A 3 2.40 18.99 -11.05
N GLU A 4 3.20 20.04 -10.92
CA GLU A 4 3.89 20.39 -9.68
C GLU A 4 2.89 20.69 -8.54
N GLU A 5 1.88 21.52 -8.80
CA GLU A 5 0.82 21.81 -7.82
C GLU A 5 0.10 20.54 -7.35
N LYS A 6 -0.24 19.64 -8.27
CA LYS A 6 -0.85 18.34 -7.93
C LYS A 6 0.04 17.46 -7.07
N ILE A 7 1.34 17.43 -7.34
CA ILE A 7 2.30 16.66 -6.53
C ILE A 7 2.44 17.26 -5.14
N VAL A 8 2.49 18.59 -5.03
CA VAL A 8 2.54 19.29 -3.74
C VAL A 8 1.27 19.01 -2.94
N GLU A 9 0.09 19.12 -3.54
CA GLU A 9 -1.18 18.81 -2.88
C GLU A 9 -1.22 17.35 -2.37
N LEU A 10 -0.84 16.39 -3.23
CA LEU A 10 -0.78 14.97 -2.88
C LEU A 10 0.17 14.71 -1.70
N THR A 11 1.36 15.28 -1.74
CA THR A 11 2.37 15.07 -0.69
C THR A 11 2.00 15.76 0.62
N CYS A 12 1.37 16.94 0.57
CA CYS A 12 0.82 17.61 1.74
C CYS A 12 -0.32 16.80 2.38
N GLY A 13 -1.23 16.25 1.56
CA GLY A 13 -2.27 15.33 1.99
C GLY A 13 -1.71 14.07 2.66
N ALA A 14 -0.70 13.45 2.03
CA ALA A 14 -0.01 12.28 2.59
C ALA A 14 0.65 12.60 3.94
N ARG A 15 1.27 13.79 4.09
CA ARG A 15 1.87 14.23 5.35
C ARG A 15 0.82 14.44 6.45
N ALA A 16 -0.32 15.02 6.12
CA ALA A 16 -1.42 15.18 7.07
C ALA A 16 -1.99 13.82 7.51
N ALA A 17 -2.15 12.88 6.56
CA ALA A 17 -2.61 11.53 6.84
C ALA A 17 -1.62 10.75 7.71
N SER A 18 -0.30 10.88 7.48
CA SER A 18 0.73 10.17 8.25
C SER A 18 0.70 10.52 9.73
N ARG A 19 0.40 11.78 10.09
CA ARG A 19 0.27 12.21 11.48
C ARG A 19 -0.92 11.56 12.19
N LYS A 20 -2.01 11.32 11.47
CA LYS A 20 -3.18 10.62 12.00
C LYS A 20 -2.89 9.13 12.14
N LEU A 21 -2.26 8.53 11.12
CA LEU A 21 -1.94 7.11 11.08
C LEU A 21 -0.92 6.72 12.17
N ALA A 22 0.06 7.56 12.45
CA ALA A 22 1.07 7.33 13.50
C ALA A 22 0.46 7.14 14.91
N ASN A 23 -0.76 7.62 15.13
CA ASN A 23 -1.48 7.49 16.40
C ASN A 23 -2.52 6.35 16.40
N GLN A 24 -2.64 5.59 15.32
CA GLN A 24 -3.57 4.47 15.27
C GLN A 24 -2.99 3.26 16.01
N ASN A 25 -3.86 2.57 16.74
CA ASN A 25 -3.48 1.33 17.40
C ASN A 25 -3.41 0.14 16.40
N THR A 26 -2.79 -0.93 16.84
CA THR A 26 -2.61 -2.16 16.06
C THR A 26 -3.94 -2.74 15.57
N GLU A 27 -4.95 -2.78 16.43
CA GLU A 27 -6.27 -3.35 16.12
C GLU A 27 -6.93 -2.59 14.96
N THR A 28 -6.92 -1.27 15.00
CA THR A 28 -7.48 -0.42 13.92
C THR A 28 -6.75 -0.67 12.60
N LYS A 29 -5.41 -0.74 12.62
CA LYS A 29 -4.62 -1.03 11.43
C LYS A 29 -4.92 -2.42 10.86
N ASN A 30 -4.97 -3.44 11.72
CA ASN A 30 -5.25 -4.80 11.30
C ASN A 30 -6.65 -4.92 10.70
N ARG A 31 -7.66 -4.34 11.36
CA ARG A 31 -9.04 -4.33 10.85
C ARG A 31 -9.14 -3.69 9.47
N PHE A 32 -8.43 -2.59 9.23
CA PHE A 32 -8.41 -1.92 7.93
C PHE A 32 -7.79 -2.82 6.84
N LEU A 33 -6.66 -3.47 7.11
CA LEU A 33 -6.02 -4.40 6.18
C LEU A 33 -6.91 -5.59 5.85
N LEU A 34 -7.55 -6.19 6.85
CA LEU A 34 -8.46 -7.33 6.67
C LEU A 34 -9.74 -6.93 5.92
N GLU A 35 -10.22 -5.71 6.10
CA GLU A 35 -11.36 -5.23 5.32
C GLU A 35 -11.02 -5.04 3.84
N ILE A 36 -9.81 -4.55 3.52
CA ILE A 36 -9.34 -4.52 2.12
C ILE A 36 -9.26 -5.95 1.57
N ALA A 37 -8.72 -6.91 2.31
CA ALA A 37 -8.66 -8.32 1.91
C ALA A 37 -10.06 -8.86 1.58
N ARG A 38 -11.04 -8.62 2.46
CA ARG A 38 -12.45 -9.00 2.27
C ARG A 38 -13.06 -8.36 1.01
N LEU A 39 -12.77 -7.09 0.76
CA LEU A 39 -13.26 -6.40 -0.45
C LEU A 39 -12.62 -6.96 -1.72
N LEU A 40 -11.32 -7.25 -1.71
CA LEU A 40 -10.64 -7.88 -2.84
C LEU A 40 -11.19 -9.28 -3.15
N ASP A 41 -11.67 -10.02 -2.14
CA ASP A 41 -12.26 -11.34 -2.32
C ASP A 41 -13.67 -11.30 -2.90
N SER A 42 -14.34 -10.16 -2.89
CA SER A 42 -15.69 -10.03 -3.43
C SER A 42 -15.73 -10.22 -4.95
N LYS A 43 -16.74 -10.94 -5.46
CA LYS A 43 -16.93 -11.18 -6.90
C LYS A 43 -16.96 -9.86 -7.70
N GLN A 44 -17.59 -8.83 -7.15
CA GLN A 44 -17.71 -7.52 -7.81
C GLN A 44 -16.35 -6.83 -7.97
N THR A 45 -15.53 -6.83 -6.91
CA THR A 45 -14.20 -6.21 -6.96
C THR A 45 -13.26 -6.99 -7.87
N ARG A 46 -13.27 -8.34 -7.81
CA ARG A 46 -12.49 -9.19 -8.71
C ARG A 46 -12.83 -8.90 -10.18
N ALA A 47 -14.11 -8.87 -10.53
CA ALA A 47 -14.55 -8.56 -11.90
C ALA A 47 -14.05 -7.18 -12.37
N ARG A 48 -14.16 -6.16 -11.51
CA ARG A 48 -13.68 -4.80 -11.80
C ARG A 48 -12.17 -4.74 -11.99
N LEU A 49 -11.41 -5.46 -11.17
CA LEU A 49 -9.95 -5.53 -11.28
C LEU A 49 -9.52 -6.24 -12.56
N LEU A 50 -10.13 -7.37 -12.89
CA LEU A 50 -9.83 -8.12 -14.11
C LEU A 50 -10.18 -7.31 -15.37
N GLU A 51 -11.31 -6.59 -15.37
CA GLU A 51 -11.67 -5.67 -16.46
C GLU A 51 -10.65 -4.54 -16.63
N ALA A 52 -10.25 -3.89 -15.52
CA ALA A 52 -9.23 -2.85 -15.54
C ALA A 52 -7.89 -3.38 -16.06
N ASN A 53 -7.49 -4.56 -15.63
CA ASN A 53 -6.26 -5.21 -16.09
C ASN A 53 -6.32 -5.60 -17.57
N SER A 54 -7.48 -6.05 -18.07
CA SER A 54 -7.66 -6.34 -19.50
C SER A 54 -7.39 -5.11 -20.36
N LYS A 55 -7.79 -3.92 -19.91
CA LYS A 55 -7.49 -2.65 -20.62
C LYS A 55 -5.98 -2.38 -20.66
N ASP A 56 -5.30 -2.58 -19.53
CA ASP A 56 -3.84 -2.42 -19.46
C ASP A 56 -3.11 -3.42 -20.36
N LEU A 57 -3.53 -4.69 -20.37
CA LEU A 57 -2.94 -5.74 -21.19
C LEU A 57 -3.15 -5.49 -22.70
N THR A 58 -4.32 -4.99 -23.10
CA THR A 58 -4.60 -4.63 -24.49
C THR A 58 -3.66 -3.50 -24.94
N ALA A 59 -3.59 -2.41 -24.18
CA ALA A 59 -2.73 -1.29 -24.50
C ALA A 59 -1.23 -1.67 -24.49
N ALA A 60 -0.82 -2.59 -23.62
CA ALA A 60 0.54 -3.09 -23.56
C ALA A 60 0.91 -3.90 -24.82
N ARG A 61 0.02 -4.80 -25.27
CA ARG A 61 0.22 -5.56 -26.51
C ARG A 61 0.30 -4.69 -27.75
N GLU A 62 -0.56 -3.66 -27.85
CA GLU A 62 -0.52 -2.68 -28.93
C GLU A 62 0.82 -1.92 -29.00
N LYS A 63 1.47 -1.73 -27.85
CA LYS A 63 2.82 -1.15 -27.75
C LYS A 63 3.96 -2.15 -27.96
N GLY A 64 3.65 -3.41 -28.32
CA GLY A 64 4.63 -4.46 -28.54
C GLY A 64 5.22 -5.08 -27.27
N ILE A 65 4.64 -4.83 -26.10
CA ILE A 65 5.07 -5.45 -24.84
C ILE A 65 4.64 -6.92 -24.83
N SER A 66 5.58 -7.81 -24.55
CA SER A 66 5.39 -9.26 -24.57
C SER A 66 6.26 -9.97 -23.53
N GLY A 67 6.13 -11.30 -23.42
CA GLY A 67 6.95 -12.13 -22.55
C GLY A 67 6.83 -11.76 -21.08
N ALA A 68 7.96 -11.71 -20.38
CA ALA A 68 8.03 -11.50 -18.94
C ALA A 68 7.42 -10.17 -18.46
N LEU A 69 7.47 -9.11 -19.28
CA LEU A 69 6.88 -7.81 -18.93
C LEU A 69 5.34 -7.89 -18.94
N LEU A 70 4.78 -8.54 -19.95
CA LEU A 70 3.33 -8.75 -20.03
C LEU A 70 2.83 -9.67 -18.92
N ASP A 71 3.61 -10.72 -18.59
CA ASP A 71 3.29 -11.60 -17.46
C ASP A 71 3.26 -10.82 -16.12
N ARG A 72 4.24 -9.97 -15.87
CA ARG A 72 4.28 -9.14 -14.65
C ARG A 72 3.11 -8.17 -14.52
N LEU A 73 2.60 -7.68 -15.64
CA LEU A 73 1.44 -6.79 -15.70
C LEU A 73 0.12 -7.53 -15.46
N THR A 74 0.07 -8.83 -15.76
CA THR A 74 -1.16 -9.63 -15.73
C THR A 74 -1.67 -9.79 -14.30
N LEU A 75 -2.96 -9.52 -14.09
CA LEU A 75 -3.72 -9.96 -12.92
C LEU A 75 -4.61 -11.13 -13.31
N ASP A 76 -4.66 -12.13 -12.44
CA ASP A 76 -5.57 -13.25 -12.49
C ASP A 76 -6.10 -13.54 -11.07
N ASP A 77 -7.02 -14.48 -10.95
CA ASP A 77 -7.60 -14.86 -9.65
C ASP A 77 -6.55 -15.36 -8.66
N LYS A 78 -5.50 -16.03 -9.14
CA LYS A 78 -4.40 -16.52 -8.31
C LYS A 78 -3.59 -15.35 -7.73
N ARG A 79 -3.28 -14.35 -8.54
CA ARG A 79 -2.53 -13.15 -8.12
C ARG A 79 -3.36 -12.26 -7.20
N ILE A 80 -4.67 -12.15 -7.44
CA ILE A 80 -5.59 -11.49 -6.52
C ILE A 80 -5.64 -12.24 -5.18
N GLY A 81 -5.72 -13.57 -5.21
CA GLY A 81 -5.61 -14.40 -4.01
C GLY A 81 -4.30 -14.20 -3.24
N GLY A 82 -3.18 -14.05 -3.95
CA GLY A 82 -1.88 -13.71 -3.34
C GLY A 82 -1.87 -12.34 -2.65
N MET A 83 -2.52 -11.33 -3.23
CA MET A 83 -2.67 -10.02 -2.59
C MET A 83 -3.51 -10.10 -1.30
N ILE A 84 -4.59 -10.88 -1.31
CA ILE A 84 -5.43 -11.13 -0.13
C ILE A 84 -4.62 -11.78 0.98
N GLN A 85 -3.92 -12.87 0.66
CA GLN A 85 -3.05 -13.56 1.60
C GLN A 85 -1.97 -12.63 2.17
N GLY A 86 -1.33 -11.81 1.32
CA GLY A 86 -0.33 -10.84 1.76
C GLY A 86 -0.88 -9.79 2.74
N LEU A 87 -2.12 -9.32 2.55
CA LEU A 87 -2.79 -8.42 3.48
C LEU A 87 -3.06 -9.10 4.84
N GLU A 88 -3.51 -10.35 4.83
CA GLU A 88 -3.75 -11.15 6.04
C GLU A 88 -2.45 -11.41 6.79
N GLU A 89 -1.40 -11.84 6.10
CA GLU A 89 -0.06 -12.04 6.68
C GLU A 89 0.49 -10.75 7.31
N VAL A 90 0.37 -9.59 6.63
CA VAL A 90 0.81 -8.30 7.17
C VAL A 90 -0.03 -7.90 8.39
N ALA A 91 -1.33 -8.20 8.41
CA ALA A 91 -2.19 -7.94 9.58
C ALA A 91 -1.74 -8.75 10.79
N GLU A 92 -1.25 -9.99 10.61
CA GLU A 92 -0.75 -10.86 11.68
C GLU A 92 0.64 -10.46 12.21
N LEU A 93 1.44 -9.74 11.43
CA LEU A 93 2.76 -9.30 11.87
C LEU A 93 2.67 -8.44 13.15
N PRO A 94 3.65 -8.56 14.07
CA PRO A 94 3.76 -7.65 15.19
C PRO A 94 3.82 -6.18 14.72
N ASP A 95 3.14 -5.31 15.45
CA ASP A 95 3.18 -3.87 15.14
C ASP A 95 4.58 -3.32 15.41
N PRO A 96 5.27 -2.75 14.41
CA PRO A 96 6.62 -2.24 14.61
C PRO A 96 6.65 -0.87 15.31
N VAL A 97 5.49 -0.22 15.50
CA VAL A 97 5.41 1.13 16.07
C VAL A 97 5.34 1.08 17.59
N GLY A 98 6.12 1.91 18.26
CA GLY A 98 6.10 2.05 19.73
C GLY A 98 6.86 0.96 20.47
N VAL A 99 7.60 0.10 19.79
CA VAL A 99 8.41 -0.96 20.42
C VAL A 99 9.60 -0.35 21.14
N VAL A 100 9.71 -0.61 22.45
CA VAL A 100 10.87 -0.19 23.24
C VAL A 100 12.06 -1.09 22.91
N ARG A 101 13.09 -0.52 22.32
CA ARG A 101 14.32 -1.22 21.93
C ARG A 101 15.35 -1.25 23.04
N GLN A 102 15.39 -0.18 23.85
CA GLN A 102 16.29 -0.03 24.99
C GLN A 102 15.63 0.82 26.05
N SER A 103 15.96 0.56 27.30
CA SER A 103 15.50 1.36 28.46
C SER A 103 16.67 1.49 29.45
N TRP A 104 16.87 2.69 30.00
CA TRP A 104 17.89 2.90 31.03
C TRP A 104 17.50 4.06 31.95
N THR A 105 18.05 4.03 33.17
CA THR A 105 17.86 5.09 34.13
C THR A 105 19.12 5.92 34.25
N ARG A 106 19.01 7.22 34.19
CA ARG A 106 20.13 8.16 34.43
C ARG A 106 20.42 8.29 35.93
N PRO A 107 21.63 8.77 36.31
CA PRO A 107 21.99 8.94 37.74
C PRO A 107 21.04 9.85 38.51
N ASN A 108 20.35 10.77 37.84
CA ASN A 108 19.35 11.67 38.43
C ASN A 108 17.94 11.04 38.53
N GLY A 109 17.79 9.74 38.23
CA GLY A 109 16.51 9.03 38.29
C GLY A 109 15.64 9.12 37.03
N LEU A 110 16.05 9.90 36.03
CA LEU A 110 15.31 9.99 34.75
C LEU A 110 15.34 8.67 33.99
N GLN A 111 14.16 8.14 33.69
CA GLN A 111 14.02 6.99 32.79
C GLN A 111 14.02 7.43 31.33
N VAL A 112 14.78 6.74 30.48
CA VAL A 112 14.88 7.00 29.05
C VAL A 112 14.57 5.74 28.28
N ASP A 113 13.60 5.82 27.37
CA ASP A 113 13.24 4.73 26.47
C ASP A 113 13.58 5.10 25.02
N LYS A 114 14.22 4.17 24.32
CA LYS A 114 14.40 4.24 22.86
C LYS A 114 13.28 3.46 22.19
N LYS A 115 12.34 4.16 21.58
CA LYS A 115 11.16 3.57 20.90
C LYS A 115 11.24 3.72 19.39
N THR A 116 10.66 2.74 18.67
CA THR A 116 10.44 2.83 17.23
C THR A 116 9.27 3.77 16.93
N ILE A 117 9.43 4.59 15.89
CA ILE A 117 8.39 5.50 15.40
C ILE A 117 8.25 5.35 13.87
N PRO A 118 7.10 5.71 13.28
CA PRO A 118 6.95 5.76 11.82
C PRO A 118 7.91 6.77 11.18
N LEU A 119 8.27 6.52 9.92
CA LEU A 119 9.04 7.48 9.09
C LEU A 119 8.20 8.69 8.69
N GLY A 120 6.89 8.50 8.55
CA GLY A 120 5.94 9.51 8.13
C GLY A 120 5.35 9.24 6.75
N VAL A 121 5.94 9.78 5.69
CA VAL A 121 5.54 9.56 4.30
C VAL A 121 6.63 8.79 3.57
N VAL A 122 6.25 7.70 2.89
CA VAL A 122 7.15 6.90 2.08
C VAL A 122 6.75 7.02 0.61
N GLY A 123 7.65 7.54 -0.22
CA GLY A 123 7.48 7.56 -1.68
C GLY A 123 8.06 6.28 -2.29
N ILE A 124 7.27 5.57 -3.11
CA ILE A 124 7.68 4.33 -3.76
C ILE A 124 7.44 4.43 -5.26
N ILE A 125 8.52 4.24 -6.03
CA ILE A 125 8.47 4.15 -7.49
C ILE A 125 8.73 2.69 -7.87
N TYR A 126 7.83 2.11 -8.63
CA TYR A 126 7.89 0.68 -8.98
C TYR A 126 7.45 0.40 -10.41
N GLU A 127 7.80 -0.79 -10.89
CA GLU A 127 7.45 -1.27 -12.22
C GLU A 127 5.93 -1.46 -12.39
N SER A 128 5.51 -1.79 -13.61
CA SER A 128 4.12 -2.11 -13.96
C SER A 128 3.71 -3.50 -13.44
N ARG A 129 3.65 -3.62 -12.11
CA ARG A 129 3.22 -4.81 -11.35
C ARG A 129 2.08 -4.41 -10.42
N PRO A 130 0.83 -4.67 -10.77
CA PRO A 130 -0.31 -4.22 -9.97
C PRO A 130 -0.30 -4.72 -8.51
N ASN A 131 0.16 -5.95 -8.26
CA ASN A 131 0.25 -6.49 -6.91
C ASN A 131 1.14 -5.66 -5.97
N VAL A 132 2.21 -5.04 -6.49
CA VAL A 132 3.11 -4.20 -5.68
C VAL A 132 2.39 -3.00 -5.07
N THR A 133 1.30 -2.53 -5.68
CA THR A 133 0.46 -1.47 -5.10
C THR A 133 -0.09 -1.88 -3.73
N ILE A 134 -0.58 -3.11 -3.60
CA ILE A 134 -1.10 -3.66 -2.35
C ILE A 134 0.04 -3.95 -1.37
N ASP A 135 1.12 -4.60 -1.83
CA ASP A 135 2.25 -5.00 -1.00
C ASP A 135 2.91 -3.76 -0.37
N ALA A 136 3.23 -2.74 -1.19
CA ALA A 136 3.85 -1.52 -0.74
C ALA A 136 2.95 -0.73 0.23
N PHE A 137 1.65 -0.64 -0.09
CA PHE A 137 0.68 0.02 0.77
C PHE A 137 0.58 -0.69 2.14
N SER A 138 0.34 -2.00 2.15
CA SER A 138 0.07 -2.76 3.39
C SER A 138 1.23 -2.70 4.37
N LEU A 139 2.46 -2.90 3.89
CA LEU A 139 3.67 -2.84 4.73
C LEU A 139 3.89 -1.44 5.31
N CYS A 140 3.76 -0.39 4.49
CA CYS A 140 3.91 0.98 4.98
C CYS A 140 2.81 1.35 5.96
N PHE A 141 1.56 0.99 5.66
CA PHE A 141 0.40 1.26 6.51
C PHE A 141 0.53 0.57 7.89
N LYS A 142 0.89 -0.72 7.91
CA LYS A 142 1.15 -1.45 9.16
C LYS A 142 2.23 -0.77 10.00
N ALA A 143 3.27 -0.26 9.36
CA ALA A 143 4.37 0.48 10.02
C ALA A 143 4.02 1.94 10.35
N GLY A 144 2.74 2.35 10.20
CA GLY A 144 2.27 3.69 10.56
C GLY A 144 2.66 4.79 9.57
N ASN A 145 3.05 4.43 8.34
CA ASN A 145 3.46 5.37 7.30
C ASN A 145 2.37 5.53 6.23
N SER A 146 2.11 6.75 5.81
CA SER A 146 1.39 6.99 4.56
C SER A 146 2.31 6.79 3.35
N THR A 147 1.71 6.51 2.19
CA THR A 147 2.45 6.23 0.96
C THR A 147 2.07 7.18 -0.17
N VAL A 148 3.07 7.54 -0.96
CA VAL A 148 2.88 8.13 -2.29
C VAL A 148 3.43 7.13 -3.30
N LEU A 149 2.54 6.54 -4.08
CA LEU A 149 2.84 5.43 -4.99
C LEU A 149 2.91 5.92 -6.43
N LYS A 150 4.02 5.62 -7.12
CA LYS A 150 4.18 5.87 -8.55
C LYS A 150 4.50 4.57 -9.27
N GLY A 151 3.47 3.87 -9.73
CA GLY A 151 3.60 2.70 -10.59
C GLY A 151 3.92 3.04 -12.05
N GLY A 152 4.29 2.03 -12.83
CA GLY A 152 4.46 2.15 -14.27
C GLY A 152 3.16 2.53 -14.99
N SER A 153 3.29 3.25 -16.10
CA SER A 153 2.15 3.76 -16.88
C SER A 153 1.30 2.64 -17.51
N GLU A 154 1.91 1.48 -17.75
CA GLU A 154 1.25 0.32 -18.35
C GLU A 154 0.21 -0.32 -17.42
N ALA A 155 0.31 -0.10 -16.10
CA ALA A 155 -0.61 -0.65 -15.09
C ALA A 155 -1.61 0.40 -14.57
N ILE A 156 -1.84 1.48 -15.29
CA ILE A 156 -2.59 2.64 -14.77
C ILE A 156 -4.04 2.30 -14.40
N HIS A 157 -4.73 1.50 -15.20
CA HIS A 157 -6.12 1.12 -14.93
C HIS A 157 -6.21 0.16 -13.74
N SER A 158 -5.35 -0.85 -13.69
CA SER A 158 -5.25 -1.78 -12.58
C SER A 158 -4.91 -1.06 -11.27
N ASN A 159 -3.89 -0.20 -11.27
CA ASN A 159 -3.48 0.55 -10.09
C ASN A 159 -4.59 1.47 -9.58
N ARG A 160 -5.31 2.18 -10.46
CA ARG A 160 -6.46 3.01 -10.09
C ARG A 160 -7.59 2.19 -9.48
N ALA A 161 -7.88 1.01 -10.02
CA ALA A 161 -8.91 0.13 -9.48
C ALA A 161 -8.54 -0.40 -8.08
N LEU A 162 -7.27 -0.74 -7.85
CA LEU A 162 -6.74 -1.15 -6.54
C LEU A 162 -6.81 0.00 -5.53
N VAL A 163 -6.35 1.19 -5.89
CA VAL A 163 -6.41 2.37 -5.02
C VAL A 163 -7.86 2.73 -4.68
N ALA A 164 -8.78 2.64 -5.66
CA ALA A 164 -10.22 2.86 -5.40
C ALA A 164 -10.78 1.84 -4.40
N THR A 165 -10.32 0.59 -4.44
CA THR A 165 -10.71 -0.44 -3.45
C THR A 165 -10.18 -0.09 -2.05
N ILE A 166 -8.91 0.31 -1.93
CA ILE A 166 -8.32 0.74 -0.65
C ILE A 166 -9.08 1.95 -0.08
N SER A 167 -9.43 2.91 -0.93
CA SER A 167 -10.11 4.17 -0.52
C SER A 167 -11.59 4.00 -0.19
N SER A 168 -12.17 2.84 -0.44
CA SER A 168 -13.59 2.55 -0.12
C SER A 168 -13.80 1.99 1.29
N VAL A 169 -12.72 1.70 2.00
CA VAL A 169 -12.70 1.30 3.42
C VAL A 169 -12.58 2.54 4.31
#